data_b52acfe9fae5fd0ee759a7938e9c84e4
#
_entry.id   b52acfe9fae5fd0ee759a7938e9c84e4
#
_cell.length_a   1.000
_cell.length_b   1.000
_cell.length_c   1.000
_cell.angle_alpha   90.00
_cell.angle_beta   90.00
_cell.angle_gamma   90.00
#
_symmetry.space_group_name_H-M   'P 1'
#
loop_
_entity.id
_entity.type
_entity.pdbx_description
1 polymer ?
#
loop_
_entity_poly.entity_id
_entity_poly.type
_entity_poly.pdbx_seq_one_letter_code
_entity_poly.pdbx_strand_id
1 'polypeptide(L)'
;MSDNNTELEEQDDAAADADDAPVDDEPDATDAASEAAEEAEATEAADDADAAAAEEAADDDAEAEGDTEADADSEEEATPFDDDVMPDDEADLLIPVEDYLGAGVHIGTQQKTNDMERFIHRVRDDGLYVLDVSQTDSRIRTAADFLENYDPEQILVTSSRQYGRFPAEKFADAIGARARTGRFIPGTLTNPDYAGYIEPDVVVVTDPIGDAQAVKEAITVGIPVIAMCDSNNQVSNVDLVVPTNNKGRRALSVVYWLLANETLDRRNAGTLYELEDFEDAL
;
A
#
# COMPACT_ATOMS: atom_id res chain seq x y z
N MET A 1 -30.32 -70.42 -12.92
CA MET A 1 -31.31 -71.03 -12.01
C MET A 1 -31.60 -70.01 -11.00
N SER A 2 -32.57 -69.35 -11.35
CA SER A 2 -33.98 -69.15 -10.86
C SER A 2 -34.00 -67.96 -9.91
N ASP A 3 -34.46 -66.82 -10.31
CA ASP A 3 -35.88 -66.38 -10.47
C ASP A 3 -36.53 -66.11 -9.13
N ASN A 4 -36.98 -64.92 -8.94
CA ASN A 4 -38.30 -64.30 -8.92
C ASN A 4 -38.30 -63.10 -8.00
N ASN A 5 -38.58 -61.91 -8.42
CA ASN A 5 -39.81 -61.29 -8.96
C ASN A 5 -40.97 -61.25 -7.98
N THR A 6 -41.58 -60.11 -7.94
CA THR A 6 -42.99 -59.75 -7.71
C THR A 6 -43.15 -58.71 -6.60
N GLU A 7 -43.37 -57.44 -6.97
CA GLU A 7 -44.62 -56.76 -7.28
C GLU A 7 -45.42 -56.28 -6.07
N LEU A 8 -45.59 -54.91 -6.08
CA LEU A 8 -46.82 -54.12 -6.09
C LEU A 8 -47.80 -54.26 -4.91
N GLU A 9 -48.18 -53.14 -4.38
CA GLU A 9 -49.49 -52.47 -4.39
C GLU A 9 -49.46 -51.26 -3.46
N GLU A 10 -49.61 -50.06 -3.94
CA GLU A 10 -50.72 -49.12 -4.04
C GLU A 10 -51.85 -49.26 -2.98
N GLN A 11 -52.17 -48.14 -2.39
CA GLN A 11 -53.47 -47.48 -2.19
C GLN A 11 -53.40 -46.50 -1.05
N ASP A 12 -53.49 -45.20 -1.28
CA ASP A 12 -54.68 -44.36 -1.52
C ASP A 12 -55.52 -44.07 -0.27
N ASP A 13 -55.68 -42.78 -0.11
CA ASP A 13 -56.91 -42.03 0.18
C ASP A 13 -57.17 -41.45 1.58
N ALA A 14 -57.60 -40.19 1.47
CA ALA A 14 -58.55 -39.41 2.24
C ALA A 14 -57.97 -38.40 3.25
N ALA A 15 -57.86 -37.13 2.93
CA ALA A 15 -58.80 -36.02 2.93
C ALA A 15 -59.42 -35.61 4.26
N ALA A 16 -59.41 -34.26 4.43
CA ALA A 16 -60.27 -33.41 5.24
C ALA A 16 -59.82 -33.24 6.74
N ASP A 17 -59.76 -32.09 7.35
CA ASP A 17 -60.58 -30.88 7.23
C ASP A 17 -59.93 -29.71 8.02
N ALA A 18 -60.15 -28.53 7.53
CA ALA A 18 -60.13 -27.23 8.10
C ALA A 18 -60.21 -27.08 9.61
N ASP A 19 -59.48 -26.15 10.25
CA ASP A 19 -60.10 -24.88 10.67
C ASP A 19 -59.13 -24.08 11.60
N ASP A 20 -59.22 -22.79 11.40
CA ASP A 20 -59.09 -21.72 12.40
C ASP A 20 -57.71 -21.20 12.81
N ALA A 21 -57.39 -20.04 12.19
CA ALA A 21 -56.39 -19.11 12.64
C ALA A 21 -56.83 -18.33 13.92
N PRO A 22 -55.90 -17.78 14.65
CA PRO A 22 -56.01 -16.33 14.85
C PRO A 22 -54.78 -15.57 14.36
N VAL A 23 -55.07 -14.48 13.71
CA VAL A 23 -54.25 -13.35 13.34
C VAL A 23 -53.73 -12.69 14.60
N ASP A 24 -52.40 -12.72 14.79
CA ASP A 24 -51.74 -11.81 15.76
C ASP A 24 -50.92 -10.77 14.97
N ASP A 25 -51.34 -9.59 15.31
CA ASP A 25 -50.96 -8.23 14.94
C ASP A 25 -49.44 -8.01 15.09
N GLU A 26 -48.71 -7.85 14.00
CA GLU A 26 -47.34 -7.31 14.05
C GLU A 26 -47.43 -5.78 13.98
N PRO A 27 -46.81 -5.05 14.93
CA PRO A 27 -46.70 -3.60 14.78
C PRO A 27 -45.58 -3.25 13.79
N ASP A 28 -45.99 -2.41 12.87
CA ASP A 28 -45.26 -1.70 11.82
C ASP A 28 -43.90 -1.11 12.31
N ALA A 29 -42.78 -1.64 11.80
CA ALA A 29 -41.43 -1.23 12.12
C ALA A 29 -40.91 -0.12 11.15
N THR A 30 -41.75 0.83 10.79
CA THR A 30 -41.36 1.92 9.88
C THR A 30 -41.09 3.27 10.54
N ASP A 31 -41.17 3.39 11.88
CA ASP A 31 -41.03 4.69 12.57
C ASP A 31 -39.69 4.85 13.34
N ALA A 32 -38.82 3.84 13.35
CA ALA A 32 -37.50 3.92 14.01
C ALA A 32 -36.33 4.25 13.10
N ALA A 33 -36.57 4.36 11.79
CA ALA A 33 -35.47 4.65 10.81
C ALA A 33 -35.38 6.12 10.41
N SER A 34 -36.33 6.98 10.85
CA SER A 34 -36.32 8.41 10.52
C SER A 34 -35.63 9.29 11.56
N GLU A 35 -35.50 8.84 12.80
CA GLU A 35 -34.82 9.63 13.86
C GLU A 35 -33.28 9.42 13.87
N ALA A 36 -32.76 8.33 13.31
CA ALA A 36 -31.32 8.10 13.24
C ALA A 36 -30.62 8.78 12.03
N ALA A 37 -31.38 9.31 11.08
CA ALA A 37 -30.83 10.03 9.92
C ALA A 37 -30.70 11.55 10.16
N GLU A 38 -31.39 12.10 11.16
CA GLU A 38 -31.36 13.54 11.44
C GLU A 38 -30.25 13.92 12.47
N GLU A 39 -29.69 12.97 13.21
CA GLU A 39 -28.53 13.22 14.10
C GLU A 39 -27.17 13.05 13.41
N ALA A 40 -27.12 12.47 12.19
CA ALA A 40 -25.86 12.32 11.44
C ALA A 40 -25.54 13.52 10.54
N GLU A 41 -26.50 14.40 10.25
CA GLU A 41 -26.29 15.61 9.44
C GLU A 41 -25.88 16.86 10.25
N ALA A 42 -25.98 16.80 11.56
CA ALA A 42 -25.65 17.94 12.45
C ALA A 42 -24.19 17.97 12.94
N THR A 43 -23.36 16.97 12.63
CA THR A 43 -21.96 16.90 13.06
C THR A 43 -20.93 17.19 11.97
N GLU A 44 -21.35 17.35 10.69
CA GLU A 44 -20.44 17.71 9.60
C GLU A 44 -20.36 19.22 9.28
N ALA A 45 -21.12 20.07 9.97
CA ALA A 45 -21.15 21.51 9.71
C ALA A 45 -20.33 22.38 10.67
N ALA A 46 -19.48 21.81 11.52
CA ALA A 46 -18.72 22.53 12.53
C ALA A 46 -17.20 22.53 12.34
N ASP A 47 -16.65 21.96 11.26
CA ASP A 47 -15.21 21.86 11.06
C ASP A 47 -14.64 22.70 9.88
N ASP A 48 -15.44 23.55 9.26
CA ASP A 48 -15.04 24.37 8.11
C ASP A 48 -14.91 25.90 8.41
N ALA A 49 -14.79 26.31 9.67
CA ALA A 49 -14.78 27.74 10.02
C ALA A 49 -13.51 28.28 10.69
N ASP A 50 -12.34 27.59 10.61
CA ASP A 50 -11.09 28.09 11.23
C ASP A 50 -9.85 28.12 10.31
N ALA A 51 -10.04 28.36 9.01
CA ALA A 51 -8.94 28.49 8.05
C ALA A 51 -8.96 29.81 7.24
N ALA A 52 -9.45 30.92 7.82
CA ALA A 52 -9.45 32.22 7.13
C ALA A 52 -9.17 33.38 8.09
N ALA A 53 -7.97 33.47 8.66
CA ALA A 53 -7.48 34.71 9.28
C ALA A 53 -5.96 34.66 9.54
N ALA A 54 -5.12 34.83 8.51
CA ALA A 54 -3.74 35.31 8.66
C ALA A 54 -3.14 35.72 7.30
N GLU A 55 -3.68 36.77 6.71
CA GLU A 55 -2.99 37.60 5.72
C GLU A 55 -3.33 39.04 6.05
N GLU A 56 -2.36 39.78 6.63
CA GLU A 56 -2.07 41.19 6.38
C GLU A 56 -0.95 41.70 7.30
N ALA A 57 -0.01 42.35 6.66
CA ALA A 57 1.04 43.23 7.19
C ALA A 57 2.46 42.63 7.24
N ALA A 58 3.39 43.02 6.35
CA ALA A 58 4.01 44.34 6.29
C ALA A 58 4.89 44.49 5.03
N ASP A 59 4.62 45.54 4.31
CA ASP A 59 5.48 46.25 3.39
C ASP A 59 6.51 47.05 4.21
N ASP A 60 7.80 47.03 3.86
CA ASP A 60 8.67 48.23 3.89
C ASP A 60 10.08 47.94 3.33
N ASP A 61 10.33 48.52 2.20
CA ASP A 61 11.43 49.27 1.60
C ASP A 61 12.85 49.15 2.19
N ALA A 62 13.82 48.76 1.31
CA ALA A 62 15.15 49.43 1.23
C ALA A 62 15.94 48.98 -0.01
N GLU A 63 16.05 49.90 -0.97
CA GLU A 63 17.00 49.87 -2.09
C GLU A 63 18.46 49.97 -1.59
N ALA A 64 19.38 49.21 -2.21
CA ALA A 64 20.76 49.59 -2.33
C ALA A 64 21.39 48.95 -3.58
N GLU A 65 21.67 49.81 -4.52
CA GLU A 65 22.43 49.55 -5.75
C GLU A 65 23.88 49.19 -5.45
N GLY A 66 24.47 48.30 -6.26
CA GLY A 66 25.89 47.99 -6.26
C GLY A 66 26.29 47.19 -7.50
N ASP A 67 26.58 47.95 -8.57
CA ASP A 67 27.27 47.48 -9.77
C ASP A 67 28.58 46.76 -9.47
N THR A 68 28.83 45.61 -10.14
CA THR A 68 30.13 45.31 -10.77
C THR A 68 30.00 44.24 -11.83
N GLU A 69 30.62 44.56 -12.96
CA GLU A 69 30.63 43.94 -14.26
C GLU A 69 31.36 42.56 -14.29
N ALA A 70 30.85 41.69 -15.16
CA ALA A 70 31.53 40.83 -16.15
C ALA A 70 32.53 39.78 -15.67
N ASP A 71 32.21 38.52 -15.91
CA ASP A 71 32.97 37.78 -16.91
C ASP A 71 32.09 36.59 -17.45
N ALA A 72 32.17 36.50 -18.78
CA ALA A 72 31.46 35.53 -19.58
C ALA A 72 32.10 34.13 -19.49
N ASP A 73 31.28 33.16 -19.81
CA ASP A 73 31.60 31.89 -20.45
C ASP A 73 31.72 30.69 -19.51
N SER A 74 30.63 30.01 -19.44
CA SER A 74 30.46 28.59 -19.77
C SER A 74 28.99 28.20 -19.52
N GLU A 75 28.23 28.09 -20.61
CA GLU A 75 26.95 27.40 -20.63
C GLU A 75 27.25 25.91 -20.38
N GLU A 76 27.39 25.51 -19.14
CA GLU A 76 27.13 24.14 -18.74
C GLU A 76 25.61 24.00 -18.73
N GLU A 77 25.08 23.27 -19.73
CA GLU A 77 23.73 22.73 -19.71
C GLU A 77 23.59 21.97 -18.39
N ALA A 78 22.92 22.59 -17.41
CA ALA A 78 22.53 21.94 -16.17
C ALA A 78 21.65 20.75 -16.55
N THR A 79 22.25 19.56 -16.51
CA THR A 79 21.47 18.32 -16.50
C THR A 79 20.52 18.38 -15.33
N PRO A 80 19.22 18.01 -15.48
CA PRO A 80 18.24 18.13 -14.42
C PRO A 80 18.49 17.22 -13.20
N PHE A 81 19.62 16.54 -13.19
CA PHE A 81 20.09 15.67 -12.12
C PHE A 81 21.34 16.29 -11.51
N ASP A 82 21.19 16.98 -10.38
CA ASP A 82 22.32 17.44 -9.56
C ASP A 82 23.19 16.24 -9.19
N ASP A 83 24.48 16.28 -9.56
CA ASP A 83 25.51 15.27 -9.24
C ASP A 83 25.68 15.02 -7.71
N ASP A 84 25.03 15.83 -6.88
CA ASP A 84 25.09 15.79 -5.42
C ASP A 84 24.05 14.82 -4.80
N VAL A 85 23.33 14.03 -5.61
CA VAL A 85 22.40 12.98 -5.14
C VAL A 85 23.08 11.61 -5.05
N MET A 86 24.34 11.53 -5.47
CA MET A 86 25.11 10.31 -5.47
C MET A 86 25.77 10.05 -4.10
N PRO A 87 25.67 8.83 -3.55
CA PRO A 87 26.61 8.41 -2.52
C PRO A 87 28.02 8.38 -3.14
N ASP A 88 29.02 8.89 -2.40
CA ASP A 88 30.44 8.99 -2.83
C ASP A 88 31.15 7.66 -3.14
N ASP A 89 30.47 6.52 -3.01
CA ASP A 89 30.92 5.20 -3.40
C ASP A 89 30.07 4.68 -4.57
N GLU A 90 30.73 4.10 -5.58
CA GLU A 90 30.12 3.21 -6.58
C GLU A 90 29.47 2.01 -5.84
N ALA A 91 28.33 2.26 -5.18
CA ALA A 91 27.57 1.22 -4.53
C ALA A 91 27.16 0.20 -5.58
N ASP A 92 27.39 -1.08 -5.31
CA ASP A 92 26.90 -2.19 -6.13
C ASP A 92 25.36 -2.23 -5.98
N LEU A 93 24.68 -1.39 -6.78
CA LEU A 93 23.24 -1.28 -6.81
C LEU A 93 22.63 -2.29 -7.79
N LEU A 94 21.41 -2.71 -7.55
CA LEU A 94 20.66 -3.64 -8.42
C LEU A 94 20.46 -3.08 -9.83
N ILE A 95 20.22 -1.78 -9.92
CA ILE A 95 20.09 -1.02 -11.17
C ILE A 95 20.89 0.29 -11.08
N PRO A 96 21.22 0.92 -12.21
CA PRO A 96 21.86 2.24 -12.20
C PRO A 96 21.06 3.27 -11.40
N VAL A 97 21.77 4.17 -10.70
CA VAL A 97 21.15 5.24 -9.91
C VAL A 97 20.21 6.08 -10.75
N GLU A 98 20.55 6.35 -12.00
CA GLU A 98 19.75 7.11 -12.97
C GLU A 98 18.34 6.52 -13.13
N ASP A 99 18.19 5.20 -13.10
CA ASP A 99 16.92 4.51 -13.23
C ASP A 99 16.06 4.67 -11.97
N TYR A 100 16.67 4.60 -10.77
CA TYR A 100 15.97 4.92 -9.50
C TYR A 100 15.49 6.36 -9.49
N LEU A 101 16.33 7.30 -9.93
CA LEU A 101 16.00 8.71 -9.99
C LEU A 101 14.93 8.99 -11.05
N GLY A 102 15.04 8.39 -12.23
CA GLY A 102 14.07 8.51 -13.32
C GLY A 102 12.68 7.96 -12.97
N ALA A 103 12.62 6.93 -12.12
CA ALA A 103 11.38 6.38 -11.59
C ALA A 103 10.80 7.20 -10.41
N GLY A 104 11.60 8.11 -9.82
CA GLY A 104 11.19 8.93 -8.69
C GLY A 104 11.11 8.17 -7.36
N VAL A 105 11.86 7.09 -7.20
CA VAL A 105 11.91 6.26 -5.97
C VAL A 105 12.40 7.08 -4.78
N HIS A 106 13.35 7.99 -5.01
CA HIS A 106 13.98 8.86 -4.04
C HIS A 106 13.10 10.04 -3.57
N ILE A 107 12.01 10.34 -4.24
CA ILE A 107 11.19 11.53 -3.96
C ILE A 107 10.25 11.25 -2.79
N GLY A 108 10.53 11.85 -1.63
CA GLY A 108 9.65 11.84 -0.47
C GLY A 108 8.63 12.98 -0.47
N THR A 109 8.05 13.24 0.70
CA THR A 109 7.10 14.34 0.92
C THR A 109 7.75 15.53 1.62
N GLN A 110 7.00 16.63 1.82
CA GLN A 110 7.43 17.77 2.62
C GLN A 110 7.38 17.51 4.14
N GLN A 111 6.82 16.39 4.53
CA GLN A 111 6.75 15.99 5.93
C GLN A 111 7.71 14.82 6.19
N LYS A 112 8.34 14.81 7.37
CA LYS A 112 9.15 13.69 7.83
C LYS A 112 8.70 13.24 9.21
N THR A 113 8.93 11.97 9.51
CA THR A 113 8.87 11.42 10.85
C THR A 113 10.29 11.21 11.39
N ASN A 114 10.43 11.15 12.71
CA ASN A 114 11.73 10.86 13.34
C ASN A 114 12.24 9.46 12.95
N ASP A 115 11.32 8.53 12.74
CA ASP A 115 11.64 7.14 12.39
C ASP A 115 12.28 7.03 11.00
N MET A 116 11.83 7.88 10.07
CA MET A 116 12.31 7.90 8.68
C MET A 116 13.55 8.80 8.49
N GLU A 117 13.94 9.60 9.50
CA GLU A 117 15.08 10.53 9.39
C GLU A 117 16.39 9.85 8.95
N ARG A 118 16.62 8.63 9.41
CA ARG A 118 17.80 7.81 9.07
C ARG A 118 17.87 7.37 7.58
N PHE A 119 16.76 7.47 6.86
CA PHE A 119 16.65 7.11 5.44
C PHE A 119 16.59 8.33 4.53
N ILE A 120 16.68 9.54 5.10
CA ILE A 120 16.65 10.80 4.36
C ILE A 120 18.09 11.20 4.06
N HIS A 121 18.39 11.38 2.78
CA HIS A 121 19.67 11.86 2.32
C HIS A 121 19.77 13.39 2.47
N ARG A 122 18.81 14.14 1.91
CA ARG A 122 18.77 15.61 1.95
C ARG A 122 17.37 16.18 1.85
N VAL A 123 17.27 17.49 1.97
CA VAL A 123 16.05 18.27 1.70
C VAL A 123 16.31 19.12 0.46
N ARG A 124 15.40 19.08 -0.52
CA ARG A 124 15.45 19.94 -1.70
C ARG A 124 14.99 21.36 -1.36
N ASP A 125 15.29 22.32 -2.25
CA ASP A 125 14.90 23.72 -2.10
C ASP A 125 13.38 23.93 -2.08
N ASP A 126 12.63 23.02 -2.71
CA ASP A 126 11.15 22.96 -2.68
C ASP A 126 10.57 22.37 -1.39
N GLY A 127 11.43 22.01 -0.42
CA GLY A 127 11.04 21.44 0.85
C GLY A 127 10.73 19.95 0.83
N LEU A 128 10.92 19.26 -0.31
CA LEU A 128 10.75 17.81 -0.40
C LEU A 128 11.95 17.08 0.22
N TYR A 129 11.67 16.06 1.00
CA TYR A 129 12.70 15.16 1.52
C TYR A 129 13.11 14.17 0.44
N VAL A 130 14.41 13.97 0.28
CA VAL A 130 15.01 13.01 -0.65
C VAL A 130 15.43 11.78 0.14
N LEU A 131 14.90 10.62 -0.24
CA LEU A 131 15.26 9.33 0.34
C LEU A 131 16.58 8.84 -0.27
N ASP A 132 17.38 8.16 0.54
CA ASP A 132 18.64 7.58 0.15
C ASP A 132 18.42 6.28 -0.67
N VAL A 133 18.79 6.32 -1.94
CA VAL A 133 18.63 5.20 -2.89
C VAL A 133 19.47 3.98 -2.48
N SER A 134 20.64 4.19 -1.90
CA SER A 134 21.50 3.09 -1.44
C SER A 134 20.86 2.33 -0.29
N GLN A 135 20.16 3.04 0.59
CA GLN A 135 19.37 2.43 1.65
C GLN A 135 18.16 1.67 1.09
N THR A 136 17.50 2.22 0.06
CA THR A 136 16.40 1.54 -0.63
C THR A 136 16.87 0.21 -1.20
N ASP A 137 17.96 0.20 -1.98
CA ASP A 137 18.55 -0.99 -2.58
C ASP A 137 18.92 -2.05 -1.53
N SER A 138 19.68 -1.65 -0.52
CA SER A 138 20.07 -2.53 0.59
C SER A 138 18.86 -3.16 1.30
N ARG A 139 17.78 -2.39 1.48
CA ARG A 139 16.55 -2.87 2.13
C ARG A 139 15.72 -3.78 1.24
N ILE A 140 15.71 -3.56 -0.09
CA ILE A 140 15.12 -4.49 -1.06
C ILE A 140 15.83 -5.84 -0.98
N ARG A 141 17.18 -5.86 -1.00
CA ARG A 141 17.97 -7.08 -0.86
C ARG A 141 17.65 -7.81 0.45
N THR A 142 17.58 -7.06 1.57
CA THR A 142 17.23 -7.63 2.89
C THR A 142 15.81 -8.19 2.91
N ALA A 143 14.85 -7.50 2.27
CA ALA A 143 13.47 -7.98 2.16
C ALA A 143 13.38 -9.26 1.32
N ALA A 144 14.13 -9.34 0.23
CA ALA A 144 14.20 -10.53 -0.60
C ALA A 144 14.83 -11.72 0.15
N ASP A 145 15.93 -11.51 0.90
CA ASP A 145 16.55 -12.51 1.77
C ASP A 145 15.58 -13.03 2.84
N PHE A 146 14.74 -12.15 3.34
CA PHE A 146 13.73 -12.54 4.32
C PHE A 146 12.60 -13.36 3.69
N LEU A 147 12.08 -12.89 2.53
CA LEU A 147 10.97 -13.53 1.82
C LEU A 147 11.33 -14.90 1.21
N GLU A 148 12.60 -15.15 0.88
CA GLU A 148 13.00 -16.46 0.33
C GLU A 148 12.73 -17.62 1.29
N ASN A 149 12.75 -17.34 2.61
CA ASN A 149 12.59 -18.35 3.67
C ASN A 149 11.14 -18.78 3.90
N TYR A 150 10.17 -18.11 3.28
CA TYR A 150 8.74 -18.40 3.45
C TYR A 150 8.17 -19.11 2.24
N ASP A 151 7.22 -19.99 2.48
CA ASP A 151 6.44 -20.59 1.40
C ASP A 151 5.65 -19.49 0.67
N PRO A 152 5.64 -19.49 -0.67
CA PRO A 152 4.96 -18.46 -1.46
C PRO A 152 3.51 -18.20 -1.03
N GLU A 153 2.74 -19.26 -0.80
CA GLU A 153 1.34 -19.18 -0.40
C GLU A 153 1.11 -18.56 0.99
N GLN A 154 2.16 -18.48 1.81
CA GLN A 154 2.12 -17.89 3.14
C GLN A 154 2.58 -16.41 3.17
N ILE A 155 2.92 -15.85 2.02
CA ILE A 155 3.20 -14.44 1.86
C ILE A 155 1.92 -13.72 1.44
N LEU A 156 1.54 -12.69 2.18
CA LEU A 156 0.42 -11.83 1.83
C LEU A 156 0.92 -10.45 1.42
N VAL A 157 0.52 -10.00 0.24
CA VAL A 157 0.82 -8.65 -0.26
C VAL A 157 -0.43 -7.78 -0.18
N THR A 158 -0.34 -6.61 0.43
CA THR A 158 -1.47 -5.68 0.56
C THR A 158 -1.19 -4.33 -0.06
N SER A 159 -2.18 -3.78 -0.76
CA SER A 159 -2.12 -2.45 -1.33
C SER A 159 -3.51 -1.83 -1.46
N SER A 160 -3.83 -0.85 -0.63
CA SER A 160 -5.06 -0.05 -0.77
C SER A 160 -4.89 1.06 -1.79
N ARG A 161 -3.67 1.54 -2.00
CA ARG A 161 -3.36 2.62 -2.96
C ARG A 161 -3.59 2.18 -4.38
N GLN A 162 -4.27 3.04 -5.16
CA GLN A 162 -4.59 2.76 -6.55
C GLN A 162 -3.35 2.42 -7.39
N TYR A 163 -2.29 3.21 -7.28
CA TYR A 163 -1.07 3.01 -8.06
C TYR A 163 -0.19 1.83 -7.60
N GLY A 164 -0.42 1.35 -6.38
CA GLY A 164 0.28 0.19 -5.85
C GLY A 164 -0.41 -1.14 -6.12
N ARG A 165 -1.68 -1.13 -6.55
CA ARG A 165 -2.46 -2.37 -6.72
C ARG A 165 -1.86 -3.28 -7.79
N PHE A 166 -1.69 -2.74 -8.99
CA PHE A 166 -1.18 -3.51 -10.11
C PHE A 166 0.22 -4.09 -9.85
N PRO A 167 1.26 -3.30 -9.47
CA PRO A 167 2.56 -3.87 -9.20
C PRO A 167 2.58 -4.82 -8.00
N ALA A 168 1.71 -4.63 -6.99
CA ALA A 168 1.57 -5.55 -5.86
C ALA A 168 0.95 -6.90 -6.28
N GLU A 169 -0.08 -6.90 -7.15
CA GLU A 169 -0.65 -8.11 -7.73
C GLU A 169 0.37 -8.84 -8.59
N LYS A 170 1.09 -8.12 -9.45
CA LYS A 170 2.15 -8.68 -10.29
C LYS A 170 3.28 -9.30 -9.47
N PHE A 171 3.69 -8.63 -8.40
CA PHE A 171 4.66 -9.18 -7.46
C PHE A 171 4.16 -10.49 -6.84
N ALA A 172 2.92 -10.49 -6.34
CA ALA A 172 2.34 -11.69 -5.75
C ALA A 172 2.26 -12.84 -6.77
N ASP A 173 1.81 -12.57 -7.99
CA ASP A 173 1.75 -13.57 -9.06
C ASP A 173 3.16 -14.10 -9.42
N ALA A 174 4.16 -13.21 -9.50
CA ALA A 174 5.53 -13.57 -9.86
C ALA A 174 6.17 -14.53 -8.86
N ILE A 175 5.99 -14.29 -7.56
CA ILE A 175 6.59 -15.12 -6.50
C ILE A 175 5.67 -16.25 -6.01
N GLY A 176 4.41 -16.31 -6.50
CA GLY A 176 3.40 -17.27 -6.07
C GLY A 176 2.71 -16.92 -4.75
N ALA A 177 2.75 -15.65 -4.33
CA ALA A 177 2.15 -15.15 -3.11
C ALA A 177 0.65 -14.85 -3.26
N ARG A 178 0.01 -14.51 -2.14
CA ARG A 178 -1.39 -14.06 -2.11
C ARG A 178 -1.44 -12.54 -2.13
N ALA A 179 -2.36 -11.95 -2.91
CA ALA A 179 -2.60 -10.51 -2.93
C ALA A 179 -3.95 -10.14 -2.33
N ARG A 180 -3.99 -9.04 -1.61
CA ARG A 180 -5.21 -8.34 -1.18
C ARG A 180 -5.08 -6.86 -1.52
N THR A 181 -5.55 -6.51 -2.70
CA THR A 181 -5.54 -5.15 -3.21
C THR A 181 -6.88 -4.46 -3.02
N GLY A 182 -6.85 -3.13 -2.90
CA GLY A 182 -8.02 -2.35 -2.58
C GLY A 182 -8.29 -2.29 -1.07
N ARG A 183 -9.57 -2.12 -0.68
CA ARG A 183 -9.93 -1.99 0.73
C ARG A 183 -9.64 -3.29 1.48
N PHE A 184 -8.79 -3.22 2.49
CA PHE A 184 -8.56 -4.32 3.41
C PHE A 184 -9.75 -4.47 4.36
N ILE A 185 -10.38 -5.64 4.36
CA ILE A 185 -11.57 -5.91 5.17
C ILE A 185 -11.13 -6.32 6.57
N PRO A 186 -11.64 -5.65 7.63
CA PRO A 186 -11.35 -6.06 9.00
C PRO A 186 -11.73 -7.53 9.27
N GLY A 187 -10.85 -8.24 9.97
CA GLY A 187 -11.03 -9.66 10.25
C GLY A 187 -10.38 -10.60 9.24
N THR A 188 -9.71 -10.07 8.22
CA THR A 188 -9.01 -10.89 7.23
C THR A 188 -7.89 -11.75 7.85
N LEU A 189 -7.18 -11.24 8.87
CA LEU A 189 -6.12 -11.97 9.58
C LEU A 189 -6.54 -12.41 10.98
N THR A 190 -7.64 -11.88 11.52
CA THR A 190 -8.00 -12.05 12.94
C THR A 190 -9.28 -12.82 13.19
N ASN A 191 -10.13 -12.99 12.18
CA ASN A 191 -11.42 -13.67 12.34
C ASN A 191 -11.52 -14.95 11.49
N PRO A 192 -11.33 -16.14 12.07
CA PRO A 192 -11.42 -17.42 11.35
C PRO A 192 -12.79 -17.70 10.72
N ASP A 193 -13.87 -17.10 11.23
CA ASP A 193 -15.22 -17.29 10.69
C ASP A 193 -15.48 -16.43 9.43
N TYR A 194 -14.57 -15.52 9.11
CA TYR A 194 -14.69 -14.70 7.90
C TYR A 194 -14.32 -15.50 6.65
N ALA A 195 -15.20 -15.49 5.63
CA ALA A 195 -14.98 -16.25 4.38
C ALA A 195 -13.68 -15.87 3.61
N GLY A 196 -13.13 -14.69 3.88
CA GLY A 196 -11.87 -14.20 3.31
C GLY A 196 -10.67 -14.29 4.26
N TYR A 197 -10.80 -15.05 5.35
CA TYR A 197 -9.73 -15.27 6.34
C TYR A 197 -8.48 -15.90 5.73
N ILE A 198 -7.32 -15.39 6.12
CA ILE A 198 -6.01 -15.87 5.67
C ILE A 198 -5.06 -15.90 6.88
N GLU A 199 -4.23 -16.92 6.97
CA GLU A 199 -3.12 -17.05 7.92
C GLU A 199 -1.80 -17.01 7.15
N PRO A 200 -1.24 -15.82 6.87
CA PRO A 200 0.08 -15.70 6.29
C PRO A 200 1.15 -15.70 7.38
N ASP A 201 2.38 -16.06 7.01
CA ASP A 201 3.54 -16.00 7.90
C ASP A 201 4.25 -14.64 7.79
N VAL A 202 4.02 -13.88 6.70
CA VAL A 202 4.56 -12.54 6.49
C VAL A 202 3.60 -11.68 5.68
N VAL A 203 3.54 -10.39 6.00
CA VAL A 203 2.73 -9.40 5.26
C VAL A 203 3.65 -8.35 4.65
N VAL A 204 3.50 -8.14 3.33
CA VAL A 204 4.14 -7.04 2.59
C VAL A 204 3.12 -5.95 2.35
N VAL A 205 3.40 -4.74 2.81
CA VAL A 205 2.49 -3.60 2.82
C VAL A 205 3.03 -2.49 1.92
N THR A 206 2.21 -2.00 0.99
CA THR A 206 2.61 -0.90 0.09
C THR A 206 2.69 0.44 0.81
N ASP A 207 1.78 0.72 1.73
CA ASP A 207 1.76 1.97 2.49
C ASP A 207 1.18 1.74 3.90
N PRO A 208 1.98 1.89 4.96
CA PRO A 208 1.50 1.69 6.33
C PRO A 208 0.35 2.60 6.74
N ILE A 209 0.21 3.78 6.12
CA ILE A 209 -0.91 4.70 6.40
C ILE A 209 -2.17 4.21 5.68
N GLY A 210 -2.05 3.91 4.39
CA GLY A 210 -3.17 3.43 3.58
C GLY A 210 -3.67 2.05 3.99
N ASP A 211 -2.75 1.17 4.36
CA ASP A 211 -3.01 -0.23 4.76
C ASP A 211 -2.97 -0.43 6.29
N ALA A 212 -3.26 0.63 7.06
CA ALA A 212 -3.16 0.61 8.53
C ALA A 212 -3.98 -0.53 9.19
N GLN A 213 -5.08 -0.95 8.58
CA GLN A 213 -5.89 -2.07 9.07
C GLN A 213 -5.14 -3.40 8.95
N ALA A 214 -4.45 -3.64 7.82
CA ALA A 214 -3.64 -4.84 7.62
C ALA A 214 -2.48 -4.90 8.62
N VAL A 215 -1.77 -3.77 8.80
CA VAL A 215 -0.68 -3.64 9.79
C VAL A 215 -1.20 -3.92 11.21
N LYS A 216 -2.33 -3.32 11.60
CA LYS A 216 -2.92 -3.52 12.92
C LYS A 216 -3.30 -4.98 13.18
N GLU A 217 -3.87 -5.66 12.21
CA GLU A 217 -4.23 -7.07 12.35
C GLU A 217 -3.00 -7.97 12.37
N ALA A 218 -2.00 -7.72 11.51
CA ALA A 218 -0.75 -8.47 11.50
C ALA A 218 -0.06 -8.43 12.87
N ILE A 219 0.03 -7.25 13.50
CA ILE A 219 0.58 -7.09 14.86
C ILE A 219 -0.24 -7.85 15.89
N THR A 220 -1.58 -7.79 15.79
CA THR A 220 -2.47 -8.47 16.75
C THR A 220 -2.25 -9.98 16.74
N VAL A 221 -1.98 -10.55 15.57
CA VAL A 221 -1.73 -11.99 15.38
C VAL A 221 -0.24 -12.34 15.59
N GLY A 222 0.67 -11.35 15.52
CA GLY A 222 2.11 -11.54 15.66
C GLY A 222 2.82 -11.90 14.36
N ILE A 223 2.28 -11.47 13.22
CA ILE A 223 2.85 -11.69 11.89
C ILE A 223 3.80 -10.55 11.56
N PRO A 224 5.05 -10.82 11.10
CA PRO A 224 6.00 -9.78 10.70
C PRO A 224 5.53 -8.99 9.48
N VAL A 225 5.82 -7.69 9.51
CA VAL A 225 5.40 -6.72 8.49
C VAL A 225 6.63 -6.12 7.80
N ILE A 226 6.69 -6.29 6.47
CA ILE A 226 7.58 -5.57 5.58
C ILE A 226 6.78 -4.43 4.96
N ALA A 227 7.24 -3.18 5.02
CA ALA A 227 6.49 -2.07 4.45
C ALA A 227 7.35 -1.13 3.62
N MET A 228 6.76 -0.66 2.51
CA MET A 228 7.30 0.42 1.70
C MET A 228 6.93 1.76 2.35
N CYS A 229 7.93 2.50 2.82
CA CYS A 229 7.73 3.68 3.62
C CYS A 229 8.30 4.93 2.95
N ASP A 230 7.46 5.95 2.83
CA ASP A 230 7.83 7.31 2.44
C ASP A 230 8.29 8.12 3.69
N SER A 231 8.86 9.29 3.49
CA SER A 231 9.38 10.18 4.54
C SER A 231 8.38 10.51 5.66
N ASN A 232 7.08 10.51 5.38
CA ASN A 232 6.01 10.83 6.34
C ASN A 232 5.40 9.61 7.07
N ASN A 233 5.89 8.39 6.81
CA ASN A 233 5.37 7.20 7.46
C ASN A 233 5.89 7.02 8.88
N GLN A 234 5.05 6.49 9.78
CA GLN A 234 5.47 5.97 11.07
C GLN A 234 5.77 4.48 10.93
N VAL A 235 6.90 4.05 11.50
CA VAL A 235 7.40 2.68 11.33
C VAL A 235 7.42 1.85 12.61
N SER A 236 6.80 2.36 13.70
CA SER A 236 6.75 1.69 15.01
C SER A 236 6.15 0.28 14.98
N ASN A 237 5.38 0.00 13.93
CA ASN A 237 4.68 -1.27 13.74
C ASN A 237 5.15 -2.01 12.46
N VAL A 238 6.35 -1.70 11.99
CA VAL A 238 6.95 -2.30 10.79
C VAL A 238 8.27 -2.94 11.20
N ASP A 239 8.42 -4.23 10.90
CA ASP A 239 9.62 -5.00 11.24
C ASP A 239 10.75 -4.71 10.25
N LEU A 240 10.42 -4.60 8.96
CA LEU A 240 11.38 -4.25 7.91
C LEU A 240 10.85 -3.11 7.05
N VAL A 241 11.59 -2.00 7.08
CA VAL A 241 11.29 -0.80 6.29
C VAL A 241 12.06 -0.82 4.99
N VAL A 242 11.36 -0.64 3.87
CA VAL A 242 11.93 -0.35 2.55
C VAL A 242 11.63 1.12 2.26
N PRO A 243 12.62 2.03 2.40
CA PRO A 243 12.40 3.45 2.16
C PRO A 243 12.19 3.71 0.68
N THR A 244 11.05 4.26 0.31
CA THR A 244 10.70 4.55 -1.09
C THR A 244 9.52 5.50 -1.20
N ASN A 245 9.37 6.11 -2.36
CA ASN A 245 8.17 6.83 -2.74
C ASN A 245 7.00 5.86 -2.93
N ASN A 246 6.20 5.67 -1.89
CA ASN A 246 5.04 4.77 -1.94
C ASN A 246 3.77 5.40 -2.54
N LYS A 247 3.88 6.59 -3.16
CA LYS A 247 2.79 7.32 -3.82
C LYS A 247 2.96 7.40 -5.33
N GLY A 248 4.20 7.24 -5.83
CA GLY A 248 4.52 7.29 -7.24
C GLY A 248 4.20 5.96 -7.94
N ARG A 249 3.45 6.00 -9.06
CA ARG A 249 3.16 4.80 -9.85
C ARG A 249 4.45 4.10 -10.29
N ARG A 250 5.33 4.84 -10.98
CA ARG A 250 6.56 4.29 -11.55
C ARG A 250 7.56 3.85 -10.46
N ALA A 251 7.61 4.59 -9.35
CA ALA A 251 8.43 4.21 -8.21
C ALA A 251 8.02 2.85 -7.63
N LEU A 252 6.71 2.64 -7.43
CA LEU A 252 6.20 1.36 -6.94
C LEU A 252 6.42 0.22 -7.93
N SER A 253 6.27 0.46 -9.23
CA SER A 253 6.56 -0.56 -10.26
C SER A 253 8.02 -1.02 -10.19
N VAL A 254 8.97 -0.08 -10.10
CA VAL A 254 10.40 -0.39 -9.99
C VAL A 254 10.72 -1.17 -8.71
N VAL A 255 10.19 -0.72 -7.56
CA VAL A 255 10.48 -1.38 -6.28
C VAL A 255 9.92 -2.80 -6.22
N TYR A 256 8.68 -3.01 -6.68
CA TYR A 256 8.10 -4.35 -6.73
C TYR A 256 8.78 -5.26 -7.76
N TRP A 257 9.17 -4.72 -8.90
CA TRP A 257 9.94 -5.43 -9.91
C TRP A 257 11.29 -5.91 -9.37
N LEU A 258 12.05 -5.03 -8.72
CA LEU A 258 13.32 -5.38 -8.09
C LEU A 258 13.14 -6.42 -6.99
N LEU A 259 12.15 -6.22 -6.11
CA LEU A 259 11.87 -7.15 -5.03
C LEU A 259 11.46 -8.54 -5.56
N ALA A 260 10.69 -8.59 -6.66
CA ALA A 260 10.33 -9.85 -7.31
C ALA A 260 11.56 -10.59 -7.86
N ASN A 261 12.37 -9.91 -8.67
CA ASN A 261 13.53 -10.52 -9.28
C ASN A 261 14.56 -10.96 -8.24
N GLU A 262 14.81 -10.14 -7.22
CA GLU A 262 15.71 -10.50 -6.13
C GLU A 262 15.22 -11.72 -5.33
N THR A 263 13.91 -11.79 -5.06
CA THR A 263 13.33 -12.93 -4.35
C THR A 263 13.39 -14.22 -5.19
N LEU A 264 13.14 -14.11 -6.51
CA LEU A 264 13.22 -15.24 -7.45
C LEU A 264 14.65 -15.72 -7.65
N ASP A 265 15.62 -14.80 -7.74
CA ASP A 265 17.03 -15.14 -7.87
C ASP A 265 17.51 -15.93 -6.67
N ARG A 266 17.19 -15.50 -5.45
CA ARG A 266 17.51 -16.20 -4.20
C ARG A 266 16.86 -17.59 -4.11
N ARG A 267 15.63 -17.72 -4.59
CA ARG A 267 14.94 -19.01 -4.69
C ARG A 267 15.45 -19.89 -5.82
N ASN A 268 16.41 -19.41 -6.65
CA ASN A 268 16.89 -20.07 -7.85
C ASN A 268 15.74 -20.46 -8.81
N ALA A 269 14.72 -19.63 -8.91
CA ALA A 269 13.55 -19.90 -9.75
C ALA A 269 13.83 -19.73 -11.25
N GLY A 270 14.93 -19.06 -11.63
CA GLY A 270 15.40 -18.94 -13.02
C GLY A 270 14.53 -18.08 -13.93
N THR A 271 13.46 -17.49 -13.42
CA THR A 271 12.56 -16.59 -14.17
C THR A 271 12.79 -15.17 -13.71
N LEU A 272 13.22 -14.30 -14.62
CA LEU A 272 13.32 -12.86 -14.37
C LEU A 272 12.24 -12.15 -15.19
N TYR A 273 11.66 -11.12 -14.59
CA TYR A 273 10.66 -10.26 -15.21
C TYR A 273 11.28 -8.96 -15.70
N GLU A 274 10.69 -8.35 -16.71
CA GLU A 274 11.04 -7.01 -17.18
C GLU A 274 10.22 -5.96 -16.41
N LEU A 275 10.74 -4.71 -16.34
CA LEU A 275 10.05 -3.62 -15.65
C LEU A 275 8.65 -3.34 -16.24
N GLU A 276 8.54 -3.48 -17.57
CA GLU A 276 7.29 -3.29 -18.32
C GLU A 276 6.15 -4.21 -17.84
N ASP A 277 6.49 -5.39 -17.32
CA ASP A 277 5.49 -6.33 -16.75
C ASP A 277 4.82 -5.78 -15.47
N PHE A 278 5.48 -4.84 -14.78
CA PHE A 278 5.01 -4.20 -13.54
C PHE A 278 4.43 -2.79 -13.77
N GLU A 279 4.53 -2.26 -14.98
CA GLU A 279 3.92 -1.00 -15.37
C GLU A 279 2.49 -1.26 -15.86
N ASP A 280 1.51 -0.61 -15.20
CA ASP A 280 0.11 -0.65 -15.65
C ASP A 280 -0.01 0.06 -17.01
N ALA A 281 -0.52 -0.64 -17.99
CA ALA A 281 -0.82 -0.06 -19.29
C ALA A 281 -1.92 1.01 -19.11
N LEU A 282 -1.59 2.26 -19.41
CA LEU A 282 -2.47 3.43 -19.40
C LEU A 282 -3.64 3.30 -20.36
#